data_5af42d6011392b32943f34245466561f
#
_entry.id   5af42d6011392b32943f34245466561f
#
_cell.length_a   1.000
_cell.length_b   1.000
_cell.length_c   1.000
_cell.angle_alpha   90.00
_cell.angle_beta   90.00
_cell.angle_gamma   90.00
#
_symmetry.space_group_name_H-M   'P 1'
#
loop_
_entity.id
_entity.type
_entity.pdbx_description
1 polymer ?
#
loop_
_entity_poly.entity_id
_entity_poly.type
_entity_poly.pdbx_seq_one_letter_code
_entity_poly.pdbx_strand_id
1 'polypeptide(L)'
;MRLTPMRYKDYIWPSNPGSYRISFRRVVAEHKLPFGRSVTQDLGQVCRVLEGEGEFAGEGAYEEFKRLATVFYGGGAGVLVHPVWMTTRAYFTELEVVQEPLPDYVRYRFAFCEAGSEGAALKEVSTSAAGGSAAGTAGARYHTVVQGDTL
;
A
#
# COMPACT_ATOMS: atom_id res chain seq x y z
N MET A 1 -6.62 17.06 -19.73
CA MET A 1 -6.86 16.11 -18.63
C MET A 1 -7.06 16.90 -17.35
N ARG A 2 -8.14 16.68 -16.64
CA ARG A 2 -8.40 17.36 -15.37
C ARG A 2 -7.89 16.48 -14.23
N LEU A 3 -6.98 16.99 -13.41
CA LEU A 3 -6.45 16.25 -12.28
C LEU A 3 -7.49 16.14 -11.16
N THR A 4 -7.56 14.95 -10.56
CA THR A 4 -8.38 14.74 -9.35
C THR A 4 -7.66 15.33 -8.14
N PRO A 5 -8.35 15.98 -7.19
CA PRO A 5 -7.72 16.38 -5.95
C PRO A 5 -7.15 15.16 -5.20
N MET A 6 -5.92 15.26 -4.71
CA MET A 6 -5.34 14.25 -3.85
C MET A 6 -6.13 14.15 -2.57
N ARG A 7 -6.39 12.94 -2.10
CA ARG A 7 -7.16 12.68 -0.89
C ARG A 7 -6.59 11.50 -0.13
N TYR A 8 -6.56 11.60 1.18
CA TYR A 8 -6.23 10.48 2.06
C TYR A 8 -7.17 10.46 3.27
N LYS A 9 -7.85 9.37 3.48
CA LYS A 9 -8.95 9.27 4.46
C LYS A 9 -9.97 10.38 4.21
N ASP A 10 -10.23 11.23 5.19
CA ASP A 10 -11.16 12.36 5.11
C ASP A 10 -10.48 13.68 4.70
N TYR A 11 -9.15 13.68 4.58
CA TYR A 11 -8.38 14.86 4.20
C TYR A 11 -8.29 15.00 2.68
N ILE A 12 -8.65 16.15 2.19
CA ILE A 12 -8.56 16.53 0.78
C ILE A 12 -7.55 17.66 0.66
N TRP A 13 -6.53 17.48 -0.18
CA TRP A 13 -5.56 18.54 -0.44
C TRP A 13 -6.23 19.71 -1.16
N PRO A 14 -6.07 20.96 -0.65
CA PRO A 14 -6.61 22.14 -1.33
C PRO A 14 -5.93 22.39 -2.68
N SER A 15 -4.66 22.07 -2.78
CA SER A 15 -3.90 22.01 -4.03
C SER A 15 -3.08 20.73 -4.07
N ASN A 16 -3.03 20.10 -5.25
CA ASN A 16 -2.23 18.90 -5.41
C ASN A 16 -0.75 19.18 -5.15
N PRO A 17 0.00 18.22 -4.58
CA PRO A 17 1.44 18.33 -4.41
C PRO A 17 2.15 18.68 -5.71
N GLY A 18 3.18 19.52 -5.63
CA GLY A 18 3.93 20.01 -6.79
C GLY A 18 4.78 18.93 -7.45
N SER A 19 5.23 17.95 -6.69
CA SER A 19 6.00 16.81 -7.21
C SER A 19 5.68 15.53 -6.43
N TYR A 20 5.87 14.42 -7.11
CA TYR A 20 5.74 13.10 -6.50
C TYR A 20 6.67 12.09 -7.17
N ARG A 21 6.99 11.02 -6.43
CA ARG A 21 7.74 9.86 -6.89
C ARG A 21 7.03 8.61 -6.44
N ILE A 22 6.84 7.67 -7.34
CA ILE A 22 6.33 6.33 -7.01
C ILE A 22 7.46 5.34 -7.24
N SER A 23 7.84 4.62 -6.18
CA SER A 23 8.91 3.63 -6.21
C SER A 23 8.32 2.23 -6.16
N PHE A 24 8.71 1.42 -7.13
CA PHE A 24 8.38 0.00 -7.22
C PHE A 24 9.65 -0.79 -6.92
N ARG A 25 9.60 -1.69 -5.96
CA ARG A 25 10.72 -2.56 -5.63
C ARG A 25 10.32 -4.02 -5.64
N ARG A 26 11.24 -4.84 -6.15
CA ARG A 26 11.15 -6.30 -6.10
C ARG A 26 12.40 -6.83 -5.41
N VAL A 27 12.22 -7.76 -4.48
CA VAL A 27 13.33 -8.40 -3.80
C VAL A 27 13.73 -9.64 -4.58
N VAL A 28 15.01 -9.69 -4.94
CA VAL A 28 15.61 -10.81 -5.64
C VAL A 28 16.77 -11.30 -4.81
N ALA A 29 16.78 -12.58 -4.45
CA ALA A 29 17.89 -13.23 -3.76
C ALA A 29 18.71 -14.04 -4.77
N GLU A 30 20.03 -13.89 -4.72
CA GLU A 30 20.96 -14.69 -5.50
C GLU A 30 21.63 -15.71 -4.58
N HIS A 31 21.47 -16.98 -4.89
CA HIS A 31 22.12 -18.09 -4.21
C HIS A 31 23.25 -18.65 -5.09
N LYS A 32 24.47 -18.56 -4.59
CA LYS A 32 25.62 -19.20 -5.25
C LYS A 32 25.63 -20.68 -4.89
N LEU A 33 25.51 -21.52 -5.89
CA LEU A 33 25.64 -22.96 -5.74
C LEU A 33 27.12 -23.38 -5.88
N PRO A 34 27.50 -24.53 -5.29
CA PRO A 34 28.79 -25.13 -5.60
C PRO A 34 28.93 -25.33 -7.11
N PHE A 35 30.16 -25.25 -7.61
CA PHE A 35 30.49 -25.36 -9.05
C PHE A 35 30.13 -24.14 -9.94
N GLY A 36 30.07 -22.94 -9.38
CA GLY A 36 30.01 -21.70 -10.17
C GLY A 36 28.65 -21.37 -10.79
N ARG A 37 27.60 -22.08 -10.43
CA ARG A 37 26.23 -21.73 -10.81
C ARG A 37 25.61 -20.80 -9.78
N SER A 38 24.86 -19.81 -10.26
CA SER A 38 24.00 -18.99 -9.40
C SER A 38 22.54 -19.24 -9.75
N VAL A 39 21.70 -19.30 -8.73
CA VAL A 39 20.23 -19.37 -8.87
C VAL A 39 19.65 -18.09 -8.32
N THR A 40 18.88 -17.41 -9.13
CA THR A 40 18.18 -16.19 -8.77
C THR A 40 16.76 -16.55 -8.38
N GLN A 41 16.36 -16.17 -7.18
CA GLN A 41 15.02 -16.36 -6.66
C GLN A 41 14.33 -15.02 -6.50
N ASP A 42 13.14 -14.90 -7.08
CA ASP A 42 12.27 -13.75 -6.88
C ASP A 42 11.49 -13.93 -5.57
N LEU A 43 11.73 -13.06 -4.61
CA LEU A 43 11.07 -13.04 -3.30
C LEU A 43 9.81 -12.17 -3.26
N GLY A 44 9.40 -11.62 -4.42
CA GLY A 44 8.19 -10.85 -4.56
C GLY A 44 8.39 -9.33 -4.48
N GLN A 45 7.28 -8.63 -4.51
CA GLN A 45 7.25 -7.17 -4.46
C GLN A 45 7.30 -6.67 -3.00
N VAL A 46 8.08 -5.62 -2.79
CA VAL A 46 7.98 -4.79 -1.58
C VAL A 46 6.83 -3.81 -1.76
N CYS A 47 6.30 -3.32 -0.66
CA CYS A 47 5.27 -2.29 -0.71
C CYS A 47 5.70 -1.13 -1.62
N ARG A 48 4.77 -0.67 -2.42
CA ARG A 48 4.96 0.50 -3.26
C ARG A 48 4.98 1.75 -2.39
N VAL A 49 6.00 2.59 -2.59
CA VAL A 49 6.17 3.82 -1.84
C VAL A 49 5.85 5.00 -2.74
N LEU A 50 4.95 5.87 -2.28
CA LEU A 50 4.65 7.16 -2.88
C LEU A 50 5.24 8.24 -2.00
N GLU A 51 6.18 8.98 -2.53
CA GLU A 51 6.79 10.15 -1.91
C GLU A 51 6.42 11.40 -2.69
N GLY A 52 6.31 12.54 -2.01
CA GLY A 52 6.04 13.78 -2.70
C GLY A 52 6.39 15.01 -1.86
N GLU A 53 6.39 16.14 -2.55
CA GLU A 53 6.57 17.45 -1.95
C GLU A 53 5.38 18.33 -2.31
N GLY A 54 4.91 19.07 -1.33
CA GLY A 54 3.85 20.05 -1.50
C GLY A 54 4.15 21.33 -0.76
N GLU A 55 3.34 22.32 -1.04
CA GLU A 55 3.40 23.60 -0.36
C GLU A 55 2.00 24.10 -0.06
N PHE A 56 1.86 24.77 1.06
CA PHE A 56 0.70 25.57 1.39
C PHE A 56 1.16 27.03 1.44
N ALA A 57 0.49 27.87 0.69
CA ALA A 57 0.81 29.30 0.63
C ALA A 57 -0.45 30.14 0.85
N GLY A 58 -0.26 31.28 1.49
CA GLY A 58 -1.33 32.22 1.80
C GLY A 58 -1.88 32.07 3.21
N GLU A 59 -2.83 32.92 3.54
CA GLU A 59 -3.49 32.92 4.85
C GLU A 59 -4.09 31.53 5.16
N GLY A 60 -3.76 30.99 6.31
CA GLY A 60 -4.19 29.64 6.71
C GLY A 60 -3.25 28.50 6.35
N ALA A 61 -2.09 28.75 5.75
CA ALA A 61 -1.12 27.72 5.37
C ALA A 61 -0.71 26.84 6.56
N TYR A 62 -0.46 27.45 7.71
CA TYR A 62 -0.09 26.73 8.93
C TYR A 62 -1.25 25.91 9.50
N GLU A 63 -2.47 26.40 9.42
CA GLU A 63 -3.65 25.66 9.87
C GLU A 63 -3.90 24.44 8.97
N GLU A 64 -3.70 24.58 7.68
CA GLU A 64 -3.82 23.49 6.73
C GLU A 64 -2.77 22.39 6.98
N PHE A 65 -1.53 22.80 7.26
CA PHE A 65 -0.49 21.84 7.66
C PHE A 65 -0.83 21.12 8.97
N LYS A 66 -1.39 21.81 9.97
CA LYS A 66 -1.84 21.17 11.21
C LYS A 66 -2.93 20.11 10.96
N ARG A 67 -3.86 20.36 10.04
CA ARG A 67 -4.87 19.38 9.64
C ARG A 67 -4.22 18.14 9.01
N LEU A 68 -3.26 18.33 8.11
CA LEU A 68 -2.50 17.25 7.51
C LEU A 68 -1.73 16.45 8.57
N ALA A 69 -1.07 17.13 9.50
CA ALA A 69 -0.39 16.49 10.62
C ALA A 69 -1.34 15.70 11.52
N THR A 70 -2.55 16.19 11.75
CA THR A 70 -3.57 15.46 12.52
C THR A 70 -3.94 14.14 11.85
N VAL A 71 -4.06 14.13 10.52
CA VAL A 71 -4.32 12.91 9.76
C VAL A 71 -3.14 11.93 9.85
N PHE A 72 -1.91 12.45 9.84
CA PHE A 72 -0.71 11.64 10.04
C PHE A 72 -0.70 10.96 11.41
N TYR A 73 -0.98 11.71 12.49
CA TYR A 73 -1.03 11.17 13.85
C TYR A 73 -2.18 10.19 14.08
N GLY A 74 -3.23 10.27 13.30
CA GLY A 74 -4.37 9.35 13.39
C GLY A 74 -4.03 7.89 13.09
N GLY A 75 -2.89 7.64 12.46
CA GLY A 75 -2.36 6.29 12.19
C GLY A 75 -3.27 5.40 11.35
N GLY A 76 -2.85 4.16 11.17
CA GLY A 76 -3.61 3.14 10.43
C GLY A 76 -3.65 3.34 8.91
N ALA A 77 -4.04 2.29 8.21
CA ALA A 77 -4.21 2.33 6.76
C ALA A 77 -5.48 3.09 6.37
N GLY A 78 -5.38 3.91 5.34
CA GLY A 78 -6.51 4.64 4.77
C GLY A 78 -6.51 4.59 3.25
N VAL A 79 -7.61 5.00 2.67
CA VAL A 79 -7.72 5.12 1.21
C VAL A 79 -6.97 6.37 0.75
N LEU A 80 -5.98 6.16 -0.11
CA LEU A 80 -5.22 7.21 -0.78
C LEU A 80 -5.69 7.31 -2.23
N VAL A 81 -6.14 8.49 -2.62
CA VAL A 81 -6.49 8.81 -4.01
C VAL A 81 -5.40 9.71 -4.58
N HIS A 82 -4.66 9.18 -5.55
CA HIS A 82 -3.62 9.94 -6.26
C HIS A 82 -4.25 10.77 -7.40
N PRO A 83 -3.75 11.98 -7.67
CA PRO A 83 -4.30 12.84 -8.73
C PRO A 83 -4.37 12.22 -10.12
N VAL A 84 -3.44 11.30 -10.43
CA VAL A 84 -3.28 10.75 -11.78
C VAL A 84 -3.42 9.23 -11.81
N TRP A 85 -2.75 8.50 -10.90
CA TRP A 85 -2.47 7.10 -11.15
C TRP A 85 -3.39 6.09 -10.48
N MET A 86 -3.76 6.28 -9.22
CA MET A 86 -4.42 5.20 -8.51
C MET A 86 -5.22 5.64 -7.30
N THR A 87 -6.11 4.73 -6.93
CA THR A 87 -6.71 4.68 -5.61
C THR A 87 -6.23 3.40 -4.94
N THR A 88 -5.60 3.50 -3.79
CA THR A 88 -5.07 2.36 -3.05
C THR A 88 -5.21 2.56 -1.54
N ARG A 89 -5.11 1.47 -0.78
CA ARG A 89 -4.96 1.59 0.67
C ARG A 89 -3.49 1.77 1.00
N ALA A 90 -3.19 2.76 1.82
CA ALA A 90 -1.82 3.08 2.19
C ALA A 90 -1.72 3.53 3.64
N TYR A 91 -0.52 3.38 4.19
CA TYR A 91 -0.13 3.98 5.45
C TYR A 91 0.58 5.29 5.20
N PHE A 92 0.26 6.32 5.95
CA PHE A 92 0.99 7.57 5.94
C PHE A 92 2.23 7.38 6.81
N THR A 93 3.40 7.20 6.20
CA THR A 93 4.61 6.76 6.89
C THR A 93 5.53 7.89 7.30
N GLU A 94 5.51 9.00 6.57
CA GLU A 94 6.41 10.12 6.81
C GLU A 94 5.75 11.45 6.47
N LEU A 95 5.97 12.43 7.33
CA LEU A 95 5.58 13.82 7.13
C LEU A 95 6.69 14.71 7.68
N GLU A 96 7.29 15.51 6.83
CA GLU A 96 8.42 16.38 7.15
C GLU A 96 8.15 17.80 6.67
N VAL A 97 8.53 18.78 7.48
CA VAL A 97 8.54 20.19 7.07
C VAL A 97 9.99 20.58 6.78
N VAL A 98 10.24 21.04 5.58
CA VAL A 98 11.56 21.47 5.14
C VAL A 98 11.45 22.86 4.54
N GLN A 99 11.61 23.86 5.38
CA GLN A 99 11.52 25.25 4.94
C GLN A 99 12.24 26.21 5.85
N GLU A 100 12.52 27.39 5.34
CA GLU A 100 12.84 28.57 6.14
C GLU A 100 11.56 29.14 6.78
N PRO A 101 11.63 29.75 7.97
CA PRO A 101 10.46 30.34 8.60
C PRO A 101 9.98 31.57 7.81
N LEU A 102 8.94 31.35 7.01
CA LEU A 102 8.27 32.38 6.22
C LEU A 102 6.82 32.56 6.71
N PRO A 103 6.29 33.79 6.70
CA PRO A 103 4.90 34.00 7.03
C PRO A 103 4.00 33.36 5.98
N ASP A 104 2.93 32.73 6.41
CA ASP A 104 1.88 32.15 5.55
C ASP A 104 2.39 31.21 4.45
N TYR A 105 3.45 30.46 4.73
CA TYR A 105 4.03 29.52 3.82
C TYR A 105 4.55 28.28 4.55
N VAL A 106 4.17 27.09 4.05
CA VAL A 106 4.67 25.79 4.56
C VAL A 106 5.05 24.91 3.39
N ARG A 107 6.29 24.47 3.34
CA ARG A 107 6.77 23.44 2.42
C ARG A 107 6.97 22.14 3.18
N TYR A 108 6.39 21.08 2.68
CA TYR A 108 6.41 19.77 3.33
C TYR A 108 6.71 18.64 2.36
N ARG A 109 7.25 17.58 2.90
CA ARG A 109 7.41 16.28 2.25
C ARG A 109 6.55 15.26 2.93
N PHE A 110 6.10 14.29 2.16
CA PHE A 110 5.29 13.20 2.67
C PHE A 110 5.67 11.88 2.00
N ALA A 111 5.45 10.78 2.70
CA ALA A 111 5.58 9.46 2.14
C ALA A 111 4.40 8.56 2.57
N PHE A 112 3.94 7.77 1.62
CA PHE A 112 2.94 6.73 1.83
C PHE A 112 3.51 5.38 1.42
N CYS A 113 3.25 4.34 2.20
CA CYS A 113 3.52 2.96 1.85
C CYS A 113 2.19 2.24 1.59
N GLU A 114 2.05 1.65 0.42
CA GLU A 114 0.86 0.88 0.08
C GLU A 114 0.69 -0.29 1.05
N ALA A 115 -0.52 -0.44 1.58
CA ALA A 115 -0.85 -1.61 2.37
C ALA A 115 -0.84 -2.85 1.47
N GLY A 116 -0.10 -3.87 1.87
CA GLY A 116 0.04 -5.10 1.10
C GLY A 116 -1.30 -5.73 0.74
N SER A 117 -1.35 -6.38 -0.40
CA SER A 117 -2.54 -7.02 -0.96
C SER A 117 -2.85 -8.39 -0.35
N GLU A 118 -2.42 -8.67 0.87
CA GLU A 118 -2.66 -9.97 1.53
C GLU A 118 -4.15 -10.40 1.47
N GLY A 119 -5.06 -9.42 1.61
CA GLY A 119 -6.48 -9.69 1.52
C GLY A 119 -6.98 -10.02 0.11
N ALA A 120 -6.31 -9.57 -0.93
CA ALA A 120 -6.71 -9.85 -2.31
C ALA A 120 -6.37 -11.29 -2.72
N ALA A 121 -5.19 -11.78 -2.35
CA ALA A 121 -4.77 -13.14 -2.60
C ALA A 121 -5.67 -14.16 -1.86
N LEU A 122 -5.98 -13.90 -0.60
CA LEU A 122 -6.91 -14.73 0.17
C LEU A 122 -8.34 -14.71 -0.37
N LYS A 123 -8.78 -13.57 -0.92
CA LYS A 123 -10.10 -13.44 -1.51
C LYS A 123 -10.23 -14.21 -2.83
N GLU A 124 -9.20 -14.21 -3.65
CA GLU A 124 -9.16 -15.00 -4.89
C GLU A 124 -9.18 -16.51 -4.61
N VAL A 125 -8.38 -16.97 -3.64
CA VAL A 125 -8.35 -18.38 -3.24
C VAL A 125 -9.69 -18.83 -2.68
N SER A 126 -10.38 -18.04 -1.88
CA SER A 126 -11.70 -18.38 -1.36
C SER A 126 -12.78 -18.40 -2.44
N THR A 127 -12.67 -17.55 -3.45
CA THR A 127 -13.62 -17.53 -4.58
C THR A 127 -13.46 -18.76 -5.48
N SER A 128 -12.21 -19.20 -5.73
CA SER A 128 -11.97 -20.40 -6.51
C SER A 128 -12.39 -21.68 -5.76
N ALA A 129 -12.26 -21.71 -4.45
CA ALA A 129 -12.72 -22.82 -3.61
C ALA A 129 -14.26 -22.91 -3.59
N ALA A 130 -14.94 -21.77 -3.55
CA ALA A 130 -16.41 -21.74 -3.63
C ALA A 130 -16.93 -22.15 -5.02
N GLY A 131 -16.21 -21.81 -6.08
CA GLY A 131 -16.55 -22.22 -7.44
C GLY A 131 -16.34 -23.72 -7.69
N GLY A 132 -15.40 -24.34 -7.01
CA GLY A 132 -15.15 -25.78 -7.08
C GLY A 132 -16.18 -26.63 -6.36
N SER A 133 -16.86 -26.06 -5.37
CA SER A 133 -17.86 -26.80 -4.59
C SER A 133 -19.18 -27.01 -5.32
N ALA A 134 -19.47 -26.24 -6.34
CA ALA A 134 -20.74 -26.37 -7.09
C ALA A 134 -20.72 -27.47 -8.15
N ALA A 135 -19.58 -28.02 -8.52
CA ALA A 135 -19.44 -29.00 -9.58
C ALA A 135 -19.04 -30.41 -9.11
N GLY A 136 -18.88 -30.64 -7.84
CA GLY A 136 -18.33 -31.88 -7.36
C GLY A 136 -19.06 -32.55 -6.22
N THR A 137 -20.17 -33.15 -6.49
CA THR A 137 -20.73 -34.25 -5.69
C THR A 137 -19.99 -35.59 -5.92
N ALA A 138 -18.79 -35.55 -6.38
CA ALA A 138 -17.93 -36.73 -6.36
C ALA A 138 -17.29 -36.81 -5.00
N GLY A 139 -17.91 -37.55 -4.10
CA GLY A 139 -17.55 -37.67 -2.72
C GLY A 139 -16.05 -37.92 -2.51
N ALA A 140 -15.42 -36.98 -1.89
CA ALA A 140 -14.22 -37.28 -1.14
C ALA A 140 -14.64 -38.22 -0.01
N ARG A 141 -14.44 -39.48 -0.21
CA ARG A 141 -14.68 -40.50 0.82
C ARG A 141 -13.53 -40.40 1.81
N TYR A 142 -13.83 -39.71 2.90
CA TYR A 142 -12.94 -39.73 4.05
C TYR A 142 -13.15 -41.02 4.78
N HIS A 143 -12.13 -41.87 4.87
CA HIS A 143 -12.15 -43.02 5.77
C HIS A 143 -11.66 -42.55 7.13
N THR A 144 -12.54 -42.52 8.10
CA THR A 144 -12.20 -42.25 9.49
C THR A 144 -11.70 -43.56 10.06
N VAL A 145 -10.40 -43.62 10.33
CA VAL A 145 -9.78 -44.78 11.01
C VAL A 145 -10.26 -44.76 12.44
N VAL A 146 -11.06 -45.78 12.82
CA VAL A 146 -11.46 -46.04 14.20
C VAL A 146 -10.49 -47.05 14.80
N GLN A 147 -10.21 -46.89 16.09
CA GLN A 147 -9.32 -47.80 16.82
C GLN A 147 -9.85 -49.23 16.73
N GLY A 148 -9.10 -50.10 16.03
CA GLY A 148 -9.49 -51.48 15.78
C GLY A 148 -9.60 -51.86 14.31
N ASP A 149 -9.49 -50.92 13.36
CA ASP A 149 -9.41 -51.19 11.95
C ASP A 149 -7.99 -51.72 11.61
N THR A 150 -7.89 -52.96 11.31
CA THR A 150 -6.71 -53.60 10.73
C THR A 150 -6.88 -53.66 9.22
N LEU A 151 -5.90 -53.12 8.55
CA LEU A 151 -5.77 -53.25 7.10
C LEU A 151 -5.53 -54.70 6.71
#